data_2c4c4f22985fff1c8e05031c3171696a
#
_entry.id   2c4c4f22985fff1c8e05031c3171696a
#
_cell.length_a   1.000
_cell.length_b   1.000
_cell.length_c   1.000
_cell.angle_alpha   90.00
_cell.angle_beta   90.00
_cell.angle_gamma   90.00
#
_symmetry.space_group_name_H-M   'P 1'
#
loop_
_entity.id
_entity.type
_entity.pdbx_description
1 polymer ?
#
loop_
_entity_poly.entity_id
_entity_poly.type
_entity_poly.pdbx_seq_one_letter_code
_entity_poly.pdbx_strand_id
1 'polypeptide(L)'
;MNEAMKQKIENGEVFLGIELGSTRIKAVLIDNTYAPIASGGYNWENRLEDGYWTYHLDDVWTGVQTSFRELAKDVSERYGAALTKVASMGVSAMMHGYLAFDKEGNQLCPFRTWRNTTTEEAARLLSEKFNFNLPLRWSVAHLYQAMLNKEAHVKDVDFITTLSGYVHWKLTGKKVISAVSYTHLTLPT
;
A
#
# COMPACT_ATOMS: atom_id res chain seq x y z
N MET A 1 9.43 -25.31 23.71
CA MET A 1 9.62 -24.35 22.59
C MET A 1 8.34 -23.56 22.31
N ASN A 2 7.17 -24.19 22.27
CA ASN A 2 5.90 -23.48 22.06
C ASN A 2 5.53 -22.51 23.19
N GLU A 3 5.75 -22.86 24.46
CA GLU A 3 5.35 -22.02 25.60
C GLU A 3 6.12 -20.68 25.64
N ALA A 4 7.43 -20.69 25.37
CA ALA A 4 8.22 -19.47 25.31
C ALA A 4 7.78 -18.56 24.18
N MET A 5 7.42 -19.10 23.02
CA MET A 5 6.92 -18.32 21.89
C MET A 5 5.50 -17.78 22.19
N LYS A 6 4.64 -18.60 22.80
CA LYS A 6 3.33 -18.16 23.26
C LYS A 6 3.44 -16.93 24.16
N GLN A 7 4.33 -16.98 25.15
CA GLN A 7 4.55 -15.87 26.08
C GLN A 7 5.06 -14.61 25.38
N LYS A 8 5.95 -14.72 24.39
CA LYS A 8 6.40 -13.59 23.56
C LYS A 8 5.24 -12.96 22.79
N ILE A 9 4.37 -13.78 22.20
CA ILE A 9 3.20 -13.31 21.46
C ILE A 9 2.24 -12.58 22.39
N GLU A 10 1.89 -13.17 23.53
CA GLU A 10 1.01 -12.60 24.52
C GLU A 10 1.55 -11.31 25.15
N ASN A 11 2.90 -11.21 25.27
CA ASN A 11 3.58 -9.99 25.71
C ASN A 11 3.67 -8.92 24.58
N GLY A 12 3.36 -9.25 23.34
CA GLY A 12 3.51 -8.33 22.20
C GLY A 12 4.97 -8.11 21.77
N GLU A 13 5.86 -9.07 22.08
CA GLU A 13 7.29 -9.06 21.71
C GLU A 13 7.50 -9.61 20.30
N VAL A 14 6.59 -9.31 19.40
CA VAL A 14 6.57 -9.77 18.00
C VAL A 14 6.27 -8.59 17.07
N PHE A 15 6.61 -8.74 15.80
CA PHE A 15 6.50 -7.66 14.81
C PHE A 15 5.65 -8.11 13.64
N LEU A 16 4.75 -7.25 13.17
CA LEU A 16 3.82 -7.53 12.07
C LEU A 16 4.24 -6.81 10.80
N GLY A 17 4.42 -7.55 9.72
CA GLY A 17 4.53 -7.01 8.36
C GLY A 17 3.27 -7.28 7.56
N ILE A 18 2.75 -6.27 6.84
CA ILE A 18 1.67 -6.44 5.87
C ILE A 18 2.18 -5.97 4.51
N GLU A 19 2.10 -6.85 3.51
CA GLU A 19 2.48 -6.57 2.13
C GLU A 19 1.24 -6.63 1.23
N LEU A 20 0.98 -5.53 0.51
CA LEU A 20 -0.04 -5.48 -0.55
C LEU A 20 0.65 -5.65 -1.90
N GLY A 21 0.89 -6.90 -2.29
CA GLY A 21 1.46 -7.26 -3.60
C GLY A 21 0.40 -7.21 -4.71
N SER A 22 0.83 -7.41 -5.96
CA SER A 22 -0.06 -7.27 -7.14
C SER A 22 -1.10 -8.39 -7.29
N THR A 23 -0.87 -9.54 -6.68
CA THR A 23 -1.76 -10.72 -6.77
C THR A 23 -2.19 -11.25 -5.42
N ARG A 24 -1.50 -10.81 -4.35
CA ARG A 24 -1.75 -11.31 -3.00
C ARG A 24 -1.42 -10.25 -1.96
N ILE A 25 -2.28 -10.13 -0.95
CA ILE A 25 -2.00 -9.43 0.30
C ILE A 25 -1.52 -10.47 1.30
N LYS A 26 -0.42 -10.19 2.01
CA LYS A 26 0.18 -11.08 2.99
C LYS A 26 0.35 -10.38 4.32
N ALA A 27 0.12 -11.10 5.40
CA ALA A 27 0.50 -10.69 6.75
C ALA A 27 1.51 -11.71 7.28
N VAL A 28 2.61 -11.24 7.86
CA VAL A 28 3.67 -12.09 8.43
C VAL A 28 4.00 -11.58 9.82
N LEU A 29 4.02 -12.49 10.79
CA LEU A 29 4.50 -12.24 12.14
C LEU A 29 5.91 -12.78 12.28
N ILE A 30 6.83 -11.96 12.79
CA ILE A 30 8.22 -12.34 13.05
C ILE A 30 8.56 -12.12 14.52
N ASP A 31 9.56 -12.84 15.02
CA ASP A 31 10.14 -12.60 16.32
C ASP A 31 11.36 -11.67 16.27
N ASN A 32 12.03 -11.47 17.39
CA ASN A 32 13.22 -10.64 17.52
C ASN A 32 14.49 -11.21 16.85
N THR A 33 14.42 -12.42 16.31
CA THR A 33 15.48 -13.01 15.48
C THR A 33 15.18 -12.87 13.98
N TYR A 34 14.11 -12.15 13.64
CA TYR A 34 13.58 -11.98 12.28
C TYR A 34 13.03 -13.27 11.64
N ALA A 35 12.84 -14.34 12.44
CA ALA A 35 12.26 -15.57 11.95
C ALA A 35 10.74 -15.43 11.80
N PRO A 36 10.15 -15.81 10.64
CA PRO A 36 8.72 -15.90 10.47
C PRO A 36 8.13 -16.97 11.41
N ILE A 37 7.16 -16.58 12.22
CA ILE A 37 6.51 -17.45 13.18
C ILE A 37 5.08 -17.79 12.80
N ALA A 38 4.38 -16.89 12.11
CA ALA A 38 3.04 -17.12 11.56
C ALA A 38 2.81 -16.29 10.32
N SER A 39 1.85 -16.70 9.48
CA SER A 39 1.49 -15.94 8.29
C SER A 39 0.02 -16.12 7.91
N GLY A 40 -0.51 -15.14 7.17
CA GLY A 40 -1.81 -15.21 6.54
C GLY A 40 -1.80 -14.52 5.18
N GLY A 41 -2.81 -14.77 4.36
CA GLY A 41 -2.85 -14.18 3.02
C GLY A 41 -4.25 -14.14 2.42
N TYR A 42 -4.37 -13.26 1.43
CA TYR A 42 -5.58 -13.06 0.65
C TYR A 42 -5.20 -12.84 -0.82
N ASN A 43 -5.78 -13.59 -1.73
CA ASN A 43 -5.58 -13.39 -3.17
C ASN A 43 -6.57 -12.35 -3.69
N TRP A 44 -6.07 -11.44 -4.52
CA TRP A 44 -6.88 -10.42 -5.17
C TRP A 44 -6.38 -10.17 -6.61
N GLU A 45 -7.15 -9.43 -7.38
CA GLU A 45 -6.85 -9.22 -8.79
C GLU A 45 -6.93 -7.75 -9.17
N ASN A 46 -6.05 -7.37 -10.11
CA ASN A 46 -6.09 -6.10 -10.80
C ASN A 46 -7.17 -6.15 -11.88
N ARG A 47 -8.03 -5.14 -11.94
CA ARG A 47 -9.14 -5.03 -12.89
C ARG A 47 -8.86 -3.95 -13.93
N LEU A 48 -9.30 -4.15 -15.15
CA LEU A 48 -9.29 -3.13 -16.18
C LEU A 48 -10.70 -2.52 -16.28
N GLU A 49 -10.86 -1.29 -15.83
CA GLU A 49 -12.13 -0.58 -15.78
C GLU A 49 -11.93 0.81 -16.40
N ASP A 50 -12.80 1.20 -17.30
CA ASP A 50 -12.75 2.51 -18.02
C ASP A 50 -11.37 2.87 -18.59
N GLY A 51 -10.63 1.85 -19.05
CA GLY A 51 -9.28 2.00 -19.61
C GLY A 51 -8.15 2.11 -18.57
N TYR A 52 -8.45 1.98 -17.28
CA TYR A 52 -7.44 1.99 -16.20
C TYR A 52 -7.35 0.66 -15.48
N TRP A 53 -6.12 0.20 -15.26
CA TRP A 53 -5.84 -0.89 -14.34
C TRP A 53 -5.99 -0.39 -12.90
N THR A 54 -6.92 -0.99 -12.17
CA THR A 54 -7.34 -0.54 -10.83
C THR A 54 -7.48 -1.68 -9.82
N TYR A 55 -7.52 -1.34 -8.54
CA TYR A 55 -8.05 -2.15 -7.44
C TYR A 55 -9.08 -1.30 -6.69
N HIS A 56 -10.16 -1.91 -6.24
CA HIS A 56 -11.12 -1.21 -5.39
C HIS A 56 -10.60 -1.09 -3.95
N LEU A 57 -10.82 0.05 -3.32
CA LEU A 57 -10.34 0.27 -1.94
C LEU A 57 -11.03 -0.63 -0.91
N ASP A 58 -12.25 -1.08 -1.18
CA ASP A 58 -12.94 -2.07 -0.34
C ASP A 58 -12.25 -3.44 -0.39
N ASP A 59 -11.71 -3.83 -1.55
CA ASP A 59 -10.92 -5.06 -1.70
C ASP A 59 -9.59 -4.96 -0.92
N VAL A 60 -8.99 -3.76 -0.83
CA VAL A 60 -7.80 -3.50 -0.01
C VAL A 60 -8.09 -3.86 1.45
N TRP A 61 -9.20 -3.35 2.01
CA TRP A 61 -9.55 -3.60 3.40
C TRP A 61 -9.99 -5.03 3.65
N THR A 62 -10.77 -5.61 2.76
CA THR A 62 -11.12 -7.04 2.79
C THR A 62 -9.87 -7.90 2.84
N GLY A 63 -8.88 -7.58 2.00
CA GLY A 63 -7.64 -8.33 1.93
C GLY A 63 -6.74 -8.16 3.16
N VAL A 64 -6.59 -6.93 3.66
CA VAL A 64 -5.83 -6.64 4.89
C VAL A 64 -6.45 -7.36 6.09
N GLN A 65 -7.76 -7.25 6.28
CA GLN A 65 -8.46 -7.90 7.38
C GLN A 65 -8.43 -9.42 7.28
N THR A 66 -8.58 -9.97 6.07
CA THR A 66 -8.56 -11.42 5.87
C THR A 66 -7.15 -11.98 6.09
N SER A 67 -6.11 -11.34 5.54
CA SER A 67 -4.73 -11.79 5.77
C SER A 67 -4.33 -11.73 7.24
N PHE A 68 -4.78 -10.70 7.99
CA PHE A 68 -4.55 -10.63 9.43
C PHE A 68 -5.32 -11.71 10.19
N ARG A 69 -6.58 -11.97 9.83
CA ARG A 69 -7.42 -13.02 10.47
C ARG A 69 -6.80 -14.41 10.27
N GLU A 70 -6.35 -14.73 9.05
CA GLU A 70 -5.66 -15.98 8.77
C GLU A 70 -4.34 -16.11 9.54
N LEU A 71 -3.58 -15.02 9.66
CA LEU A 71 -2.37 -14.98 10.50
C LEU A 71 -2.71 -15.22 11.98
N ALA A 72 -3.73 -14.56 12.52
CA ALA A 72 -4.14 -14.74 13.90
C ALA A 72 -4.63 -16.18 14.18
N LYS A 73 -5.29 -16.81 13.21
CA LYS A 73 -5.66 -18.22 13.24
C LYS A 73 -4.42 -19.12 13.27
N ASP A 74 -3.44 -18.90 12.40
CA ASP A 74 -2.18 -19.65 12.37
C ASP A 74 -1.42 -19.53 13.71
N VAL A 75 -1.41 -18.34 14.34
CA VAL A 75 -0.87 -18.12 15.69
C VAL A 75 -1.60 -18.99 16.73
N SER A 76 -2.92 -18.97 16.70
CA SER A 76 -3.73 -19.75 17.66
C SER A 76 -3.52 -21.26 17.51
N GLU A 77 -3.48 -21.74 16.28
CA GLU A 77 -3.28 -23.19 15.98
C GLU A 77 -1.89 -23.68 16.37
N ARG A 78 -0.84 -22.88 16.12
CA ARG A 78 0.55 -23.29 16.38
C ARG A 78 0.97 -23.11 17.83
N TYR A 79 0.51 -22.05 18.49
CA TYR A 79 1.05 -21.62 19.79
C TYR A 79 -0.02 -21.59 20.89
N GLY A 80 -1.31 -21.77 20.57
CA GLY A 80 -2.40 -21.64 21.53
C GLY A 80 -2.49 -20.23 22.13
N ALA A 81 -2.02 -19.21 21.38
CA ALA A 81 -1.97 -17.82 21.81
C ALA A 81 -2.99 -16.96 21.06
N ALA A 82 -3.48 -15.90 21.71
CA ALA A 82 -4.25 -14.84 21.06
C ALA A 82 -3.35 -13.67 20.71
N LEU A 83 -3.30 -13.30 19.43
CA LEU A 83 -2.57 -12.12 18.97
C LEU A 83 -3.38 -10.85 19.21
N THR A 84 -3.13 -10.17 20.33
CA THR A 84 -3.87 -8.95 20.72
C THR A 84 -3.04 -7.68 20.62
N LYS A 85 -1.71 -7.80 20.53
CA LYS A 85 -0.76 -6.69 20.44
C LYS A 85 0.53 -7.12 19.74
N VAL A 86 1.22 -6.16 19.16
CA VAL A 86 2.55 -6.31 18.54
C VAL A 86 3.46 -5.17 18.99
N ALA A 87 4.77 -5.37 18.98
CA ALA A 87 5.74 -4.32 19.31
C ALA A 87 5.73 -3.21 18.27
N SER A 88 5.63 -3.56 17.00
CA SER A 88 5.45 -2.61 15.90
C SER A 88 4.84 -3.30 14.68
N MET A 89 4.33 -2.47 13.77
CA MET A 89 3.78 -2.90 12.49
C MET A 89 4.37 -2.08 11.34
N GLY A 90 4.68 -2.75 10.24
CA GLY A 90 5.07 -2.13 8.97
C GLY A 90 4.13 -2.51 7.84
N VAL A 91 3.88 -1.57 6.95
CA VAL A 91 3.08 -1.80 5.73
C VAL A 91 3.94 -1.53 4.52
N SER A 92 4.01 -2.51 3.62
CA SER A 92 4.56 -2.38 2.27
C SER A 92 3.44 -2.55 1.25
N ALA A 93 3.51 -1.84 0.14
CA ALA A 93 2.55 -2.00 -0.95
C ALA A 93 3.25 -1.82 -2.30
N MET A 94 2.55 -2.20 -3.36
CA MET A 94 2.99 -1.90 -4.72
C MET A 94 3.38 -0.42 -4.81
N MET A 95 4.58 -0.16 -5.31
CA MET A 95 5.07 1.19 -5.50
C MET A 95 4.28 1.91 -6.61
N HIS A 96 4.38 3.21 -6.65
CA HIS A 96 3.71 4.08 -7.63
C HIS A 96 2.19 4.11 -7.52
N GLY A 97 1.55 4.60 -8.58
CA GLY A 97 0.12 4.72 -8.69
C GLY A 97 -0.42 6.05 -8.17
N TYR A 98 -1.68 6.27 -8.40
CA TYR A 98 -2.34 7.52 -8.13
C TYR A 98 -3.68 7.27 -7.44
N LEU A 99 -3.75 7.65 -6.19
CA LEU A 99 -4.95 7.76 -5.37
C LEU A 99 -5.17 9.23 -5.05
N ALA A 100 -6.33 9.76 -5.39
CA ALA A 100 -6.70 11.16 -5.18
C ALA A 100 -7.95 11.24 -4.30
N PHE A 101 -7.90 12.13 -3.32
CA PHE A 101 -8.94 12.33 -2.32
C PHE A 101 -9.29 13.80 -2.17
N ASP A 102 -10.55 14.09 -1.85
CA ASP A 102 -11.01 15.40 -1.43
C ASP A 102 -10.67 15.69 0.05
N LYS A 103 -11.10 16.85 0.55
CA LYS A 103 -10.89 17.27 1.95
C LYS A 103 -11.58 16.34 2.94
N GLU A 104 -12.73 15.82 2.58
CA GLU A 104 -13.54 14.89 3.37
C GLU A 104 -12.96 13.47 3.37
N GLY A 105 -12.02 13.19 2.44
CA GLY A 105 -11.36 11.89 2.30
C GLY A 105 -12.11 10.91 1.41
N ASN A 106 -13.01 11.41 0.55
CA ASN A 106 -13.65 10.62 -0.49
C ASN A 106 -12.69 10.43 -1.67
N GLN A 107 -12.67 9.23 -2.23
CA GLN A 107 -11.91 8.94 -3.44
C GLN A 107 -12.54 9.63 -4.65
N LEU A 108 -11.74 10.38 -5.40
CA LEU A 108 -12.20 11.23 -6.50
C LEU A 108 -12.19 10.56 -7.88
N CYS A 109 -11.37 9.54 -8.04
CA CYS A 109 -11.28 8.77 -9.29
C CYS A 109 -10.80 7.35 -9.00
N PRO A 110 -10.94 6.38 -9.93
CA PRO A 110 -10.41 5.04 -9.77
C PRO A 110 -8.91 5.05 -9.45
N PHE A 111 -8.46 4.14 -8.61
CA PHE A 111 -7.03 3.97 -8.32
C PHE A 111 -6.27 3.61 -9.60
N ARG A 112 -5.36 4.46 -10.05
CA ARG A 112 -4.49 4.18 -11.20
C ARG A 112 -3.24 3.50 -10.72
N THR A 113 -3.12 2.20 -11.00
CA THR A 113 -2.01 1.37 -10.53
C THR A 113 -0.73 1.59 -11.33
N TRP A 114 0.36 0.98 -10.92
CA TRP A 114 1.65 0.98 -11.63
C TRP A 114 1.59 0.42 -13.06
N ARG A 115 0.52 -0.30 -13.43
CA ARG A 115 0.32 -0.84 -14.78
C ARG A 115 -0.12 0.22 -15.79
N ASN A 116 -0.61 1.36 -15.31
CA ASN A 116 -1.06 2.44 -16.19
C ASN A 116 0.12 3.24 -16.72
N THR A 117 0.21 3.38 -18.03
CA THR A 117 1.24 4.14 -18.74
C THR A 117 0.65 5.31 -19.54
N THR A 118 -0.56 5.75 -19.20
CA THR A 118 -1.33 6.78 -19.91
C THR A 118 -0.86 8.21 -19.63
N THR A 119 0.39 8.40 -19.19
CA THR A 119 0.92 9.68 -18.70
C THR A 119 2.15 10.14 -19.50
N GLU A 120 2.27 9.71 -20.75
CA GLU A 120 3.46 9.99 -21.58
C GLU A 120 3.72 11.49 -21.75
N GLU A 121 2.68 12.27 -22.08
CA GLU A 121 2.81 13.71 -22.28
C GLU A 121 3.22 14.42 -20.97
N ALA A 122 2.55 14.11 -19.87
CA ALA A 122 2.88 14.68 -18.56
C ALA A 122 4.31 14.34 -18.12
N ALA A 123 4.71 13.08 -18.27
CA ALA A 123 6.05 12.64 -17.89
C ALA A 123 7.14 13.34 -18.76
N ARG A 124 6.93 13.47 -20.05
CA ARG A 124 7.83 14.20 -20.94
C ARG A 124 7.98 15.66 -20.52
N LEU A 125 6.87 16.38 -20.37
CA LEU A 125 6.87 17.79 -19.98
C LEU A 125 7.52 18.04 -18.61
N LEU A 126 7.22 17.17 -17.64
CA LEU A 126 7.81 17.27 -16.30
C LEU A 126 9.31 16.92 -16.31
N SER A 127 9.71 15.93 -17.12
CA SER A 127 11.12 15.57 -17.27
C SER A 127 11.95 16.71 -17.87
N GLU A 128 11.42 17.37 -18.89
CA GLU A 128 12.05 18.56 -19.48
C GLU A 128 12.13 19.71 -18.46
N LYS A 129 11.01 19.99 -17.76
CA LYS A 129 10.94 21.09 -16.79
C LYS A 129 11.90 20.93 -15.61
N PHE A 130 12.05 19.71 -15.10
CA PHE A 130 12.87 19.42 -13.92
C PHE A 130 14.30 18.96 -14.28
N ASN A 131 14.60 18.81 -15.57
CA ASN A 131 15.84 18.21 -16.05
C ASN A 131 16.15 16.87 -15.34
N PHE A 132 15.11 16.04 -15.20
CA PHE A 132 15.14 14.78 -14.50
C PHE A 132 14.17 13.79 -15.15
N ASN A 133 14.60 12.55 -15.38
CA ASN A 133 13.74 11.53 -15.98
C ASN A 133 12.60 11.15 -15.04
N LEU A 134 11.39 11.61 -15.35
CA LEU A 134 10.17 11.35 -14.54
C LEU A 134 9.44 10.13 -15.10
N PRO A 135 9.37 9.02 -14.32
CA PRO A 135 8.69 7.82 -14.77
C PRO A 135 7.18 8.03 -14.98
N LEU A 136 6.62 7.40 -16.02
CA LEU A 136 5.19 7.42 -16.36
C LEU A 136 4.27 7.02 -15.20
N ARG A 137 4.76 6.19 -14.29
CA ARG A 137 3.96 5.54 -13.23
C ARG A 137 3.87 6.34 -11.94
N TRP A 138 4.56 7.49 -11.87
CA TRP A 138 4.55 8.31 -10.67
C TRP A 138 3.23 9.04 -10.47
N SER A 139 2.83 9.19 -9.21
CA SER A 139 1.59 9.88 -8.83
C SER A 139 1.53 11.29 -9.39
N VAL A 140 2.66 12.02 -9.43
CA VAL A 140 2.73 13.38 -9.99
C VAL A 140 2.52 13.39 -11.50
N ALA A 141 2.99 12.36 -12.23
CA ALA A 141 2.74 12.25 -13.67
C ALA A 141 1.24 12.01 -13.94
N HIS A 142 0.58 11.18 -13.15
CA HIS A 142 -0.86 10.97 -13.24
C HIS A 142 -1.66 12.22 -12.90
N LEU A 143 -1.30 12.94 -11.85
CA LEU A 143 -1.95 14.20 -11.50
C LEU A 143 -1.79 15.23 -12.64
N TYR A 144 -0.57 15.40 -13.15
CA TYR A 144 -0.33 16.36 -14.21
C TYR A 144 -1.02 15.97 -15.52
N GLN A 145 -1.08 14.68 -15.86
CA GLN A 145 -1.84 14.20 -17.00
C GLN A 145 -3.34 14.48 -16.82
N ALA A 146 -3.90 14.27 -15.64
CA ALA A 146 -5.28 14.60 -15.35
C ALA A 146 -5.56 16.12 -15.50
N MET A 147 -4.60 16.97 -15.14
CA MET A 147 -4.67 18.42 -15.38
C MET A 147 -4.65 18.75 -16.88
N LEU A 148 -3.77 18.15 -17.67
CA LEU A 148 -3.70 18.33 -19.12
C LEU A 148 -5.00 17.89 -19.80
N ASN A 149 -5.57 16.77 -19.37
CA ASN A 149 -6.83 16.23 -19.86
C ASN A 149 -8.06 17.01 -19.34
N LYS A 150 -7.88 17.97 -18.43
CA LYS A 150 -8.97 18.73 -17.77
C LYS A 150 -9.99 17.81 -17.08
N GLU A 151 -9.53 16.74 -16.47
CA GLU A 151 -10.39 15.80 -15.75
C GLU A 151 -11.12 16.50 -14.60
N ALA A 152 -12.41 16.23 -14.45
CA ALA A 152 -13.29 16.98 -13.55
C ALA A 152 -12.87 16.91 -12.07
N HIS A 153 -12.26 15.79 -11.66
CA HIS A 153 -11.86 15.58 -10.27
C HIS A 153 -10.70 16.46 -9.80
N VAL A 154 -9.89 17.00 -10.75
CA VAL A 154 -8.65 17.75 -10.43
C VAL A 154 -8.90 18.95 -9.52
N LYS A 155 -10.03 19.64 -9.71
CA LYS A 155 -10.40 20.85 -8.93
C LYS A 155 -10.69 20.55 -7.45
N ASP A 156 -11.05 19.31 -7.12
CA ASP A 156 -11.47 18.89 -5.79
C ASP A 156 -10.34 18.13 -5.05
N VAL A 157 -9.16 17.94 -5.69
CA VAL A 157 -8.03 17.21 -5.10
C VAL A 157 -7.41 17.98 -3.93
N ASP A 158 -7.51 17.40 -2.74
CA ASP A 158 -6.84 17.86 -1.52
C ASP A 158 -5.59 17.03 -1.20
N PHE A 159 -5.65 15.72 -1.45
CA PHE A 159 -4.58 14.79 -1.10
C PHE A 159 -4.38 13.73 -2.17
N ILE A 160 -3.13 13.54 -2.56
CA ILE A 160 -2.72 12.41 -3.41
C ILE A 160 -1.78 11.50 -2.65
N THR A 161 -1.86 10.19 -2.92
CA THR A 161 -1.00 9.22 -2.25
C THR A 161 -0.84 7.94 -3.08
N THR A 162 0.06 7.08 -2.62
CA THR A 162 0.21 5.69 -3.06
C THR A 162 -0.62 4.75 -2.18
N LEU A 163 -0.70 3.47 -2.56
CA LEU A 163 -1.45 2.48 -1.78
C LEU A 163 -0.91 2.34 -0.35
N SER A 164 0.42 2.33 -0.15
CA SER A 164 1.00 2.26 1.20
C SER A 164 0.66 3.50 2.04
N GLY A 165 0.70 4.68 1.44
CA GLY A 165 0.30 5.91 2.11
C GLY A 165 -1.17 5.95 2.48
N TYR A 166 -2.04 5.41 1.61
CA TYR A 166 -3.46 5.25 1.91
C TYR A 166 -3.72 4.34 3.12
N VAL A 167 -3.10 3.15 3.13
CA VAL A 167 -3.25 2.21 4.26
C VAL A 167 -2.70 2.82 5.55
N HIS A 168 -1.53 3.46 5.48
CA HIS A 168 -0.96 4.18 6.62
C HIS A 168 -1.92 5.26 7.14
N TRP A 169 -2.45 6.11 6.26
CA TRP A 169 -3.42 7.13 6.66
C TRP A 169 -4.65 6.55 7.37
N LYS A 170 -5.25 5.50 6.80
CA LYS A 170 -6.44 4.87 7.39
C LYS A 170 -6.16 4.20 8.74
N LEU A 171 -4.97 3.68 8.96
CA LEU A 171 -4.57 3.06 10.24
C LEU A 171 -4.19 4.09 11.31
N THR A 172 -3.63 5.24 10.91
CA THR A 172 -3.05 6.21 11.86
C THR A 172 -3.80 7.53 11.95
N GLY A 173 -4.72 7.80 11.01
CA GLY A 173 -5.38 9.09 10.85
C GLY A 173 -4.49 10.18 10.22
N LYS A 174 -3.22 9.89 9.90
CA LYS A 174 -2.25 10.88 9.41
C LYS A 174 -2.06 10.76 7.90
N LYS A 175 -2.40 11.81 7.17
CA LYS A 175 -2.13 11.96 5.73
C LYS A 175 -0.64 12.30 5.55
N VAL A 176 0.18 11.31 5.18
CA VAL A 176 1.61 11.47 4.89
C VAL A 176 1.98 10.78 3.58
N ILE A 177 2.99 11.28 2.90
CA ILE A 177 3.56 10.66 1.71
C ILE A 177 4.85 9.97 2.13
N SER A 178 4.98 8.69 1.81
CA SER A 178 6.20 7.94 2.10
C SER A 178 7.31 8.34 1.14
N ALA A 179 8.43 8.83 1.66
CA ALA A 179 9.62 9.12 0.88
C ALA A 179 10.19 7.86 0.20
N VAL A 180 9.99 6.69 0.78
CA VAL A 180 10.46 5.40 0.24
C VAL A 180 9.86 5.10 -1.12
N SER A 181 8.62 5.49 -1.37
CA SER A 181 7.96 5.31 -2.67
C SER A 181 8.62 6.10 -3.80
N TYR A 182 9.49 7.04 -3.49
CA TYR A 182 10.18 7.90 -4.45
C TYR A 182 11.71 7.74 -4.44
N THR A 183 12.32 7.42 -3.30
CA THR A 183 13.78 7.36 -3.15
C THR A 183 14.38 6.05 -3.64
N HIS A 184 13.68 4.94 -3.61
CA HIS A 184 14.18 3.65 -4.13
C HIS A 184 14.08 3.49 -5.65
N LEU A 185 13.64 4.51 -6.36
CA LEU A 185 13.54 4.51 -7.83
C LEU A 185 14.81 5.02 -8.52
N THR A 186 15.72 5.58 -7.77
CA THR A 186 17.06 5.91 -8.22
C THR A 186 18.01 4.88 -7.66
N LEU A 187 18.06 3.69 -8.27
CA LEU A 187 19.23 2.84 -8.10
C LEU A 187 20.42 3.62 -8.63
N PRO A 188 21.50 3.78 -7.83
CA PRO A 188 22.74 4.28 -8.38
C PRO A 188 23.18 3.31 -9.46
N THR A 189 23.25 3.77 -10.70
CA THR A 189 23.89 3.07 -11.80
C THR A 189 25.39 3.09 -11.59
#